data_e7fd2b393706b9b8ea2d7b520b55987c
#
_entry.id   e7fd2b393706b9b8ea2d7b520b55987c
#
_cell.length_a   1.000
_cell.length_b   1.000
_cell.length_c   1.000
_cell.angle_alpha   90.00
_cell.angle_beta   90.00
_cell.angle_gamma   90.00
#
_symmetry.space_group_name_H-M   'P 1'
#
loop_
_entity.id
_entity.type
_entity.pdbx_description
1 polymer ?
#
loop_
_entity_poly.entity_id
_entity_poly.type
_entity_poly.pdbx_seq_one_letter_code
_entity_poly.pdbx_strand_id
1 'polypeptide(L)'
;MIYTLKDGHTPLDVFLPASYWNDELMYYKQVENIVSGGLSKGWFGYNEMHGNIYPFAVWSPAILLPWILWGKIFGWNLVAPVVSSIVFNMVALAIFAGIVKPSVKESVFFLGLLAVFVPYTRYLLCGMPEAIYMALGILFMGLSICYCRKPDRKILIFLFAIVMFATLARPYWGLFFLWVWWFAVRKYNWRGFILGLFAVIATVGIYAWISQTCTAPYLEESVQT
;
A
#
# COMPACT_ATOMS: atom_id res chain seq x y z
N MET A 1 -12.24 4.04 16.56
CA MET A 1 -13.32 4.28 17.53
C MET A 1 -13.00 3.74 18.93
N ILE A 2 -12.65 2.46 19.14
CA ILE A 2 -12.30 1.94 20.48
C ILE A 2 -11.06 2.64 21.06
N TYR A 3 -10.03 2.88 20.27
CA TYR A 3 -8.82 3.59 20.71
C TYR A 3 -9.08 5.08 20.99
N THR A 4 -9.85 5.75 20.13
CA THR A 4 -10.22 7.16 20.35
C THR A 4 -11.10 7.35 21.58
N LEU A 5 -11.99 6.41 21.87
CA LEU A 5 -12.82 6.46 23.09
C LEU A 5 -12.01 6.17 24.36
N LYS A 6 -10.98 5.30 24.28
CA LYS A 6 -10.15 4.94 25.42
C LYS A 6 -9.20 6.07 25.83
N ASP A 7 -8.65 6.76 24.85
CA ASP A 7 -7.60 7.76 25.09
C ASP A 7 -8.11 9.20 24.97
N GLY A 8 -9.42 9.40 24.75
CA GLY A 8 -10.06 10.74 24.69
C GLY A 8 -9.70 11.57 23.46
N HIS A 9 -9.02 10.96 22.47
CA HIS A 9 -8.62 11.65 21.23
C HIS A 9 -9.61 11.43 20.11
N THR A 10 -9.85 12.47 19.32
CA THR A 10 -10.60 12.34 18.06
C THR A 10 -9.66 11.90 16.92
N PRO A 11 -10.18 11.36 15.81
CA PRO A 11 -9.35 11.07 14.64
C PRO A 11 -8.66 12.30 14.04
N LEU A 12 -9.09 13.51 14.44
CA LEU A 12 -8.50 14.78 14.02
C LEU A 12 -7.36 15.24 14.93
N ASP A 13 -7.22 14.63 16.12
CA ASP A 13 -6.16 14.92 17.09
C ASP A 13 -4.96 13.97 16.91
N VAL A 14 -4.76 13.48 15.71
CA VAL A 14 -3.67 12.54 15.42
C VAL A 14 -2.33 13.27 15.38
N PHE A 15 -1.50 12.97 16.35
CA PHE A 15 -0.09 13.36 16.34
C PHE A 15 0.72 12.31 15.61
N LEU A 16 1.60 12.71 14.71
CA LEU A 16 2.61 11.82 14.17
C LEU A 16 3.89 11.89 15.02
N PRO A 17 4.46 10.76 15.42
CA PRO A 17 4.00 9.40 15.17
C PRO A 17 2.79 9.04 16.05
N ALA A 18 1.69 8.56 15.43
CA ALA A 18 0.51 8.06 16.14
C ALA A 18 0.73 6.69 16.77
N SER A 19 1.82 6.04 16.44
CA SER A 19 2.28 4.77 17.00
C SER A 19 3.72 4.91 17.50
N TYR A 20 4.24 3.87 18.16
CA TYR A 20 5.64 3.82 18.62
C TYR A 20 6.67 3.69 17.49
N TRP A 21 6.25 3.82 16.22
CA TRP A 21 7.13 3.63 15.07
C TRP A 21 7.55 4.97 14.46
N ASN A 22 8.83 5.29 14.54
CA ASN A 22 9.42 6.48 13.95
C ASN A 22 9.26 6.55 12.42
N ASP A 23 9.00 5.41 11.76
CA ASP A 23 8.79 5.30 10.33
C ASP A 23 7.64 6.19 9.82
N GLU A 24 6.61 6.42 10.64
CA GLU A 24 5.48 7.30 10.28
C GLU A 24 5.96 8.70 9.91
N LEU A 25 6.86 9.24 10.71
CA LEU A 25 7.40 10.58 10.49
C LEU A 25 8.30 10.61 9.24
N MET A 26 9.03 9.53 8.99
CA MET A 26 9.86 9.40 7.78
C MET A 26 9.00 9.40 6.52
N TYR A 27 7.95 8.57 6.48
CA TYR A 27 7.03 8.55 5.35
C TYR A 27 6.34 9.91 5.15
N TYR A 28 5.89 10.54 6.24
CA TYR A 28 5.28 11.85 6.20
C TYR A 28 6.21 12.89 5.56
N LYS A 29 7.45 12.99 6.03
CA LYS A 29 8.45 13.94 5.55
C LYS A 29 8.86 13.68 4.10
N GLN A 30 8.96 12.44 3.68
CA GLN A 30 9.23 12.11 2.27
C GLN A 30 8.12 12.63 1.35
N VAL A 31 6.87 12.39 1.71
CA VAL A 31 5.73 12.88 0.94
C VAL A 31 5.69 14.40 0.95
N GLU A 32 5.89 15.05 2.10
CA GLU A 32 5.95 16.51 2.24
C GLU A 32 6.98 17.12 1.27
N ASN A 33 8.18 16.56 1.21
CA ASN A 33 9.25 17.04 0.33
C ASN A 33 8.90 16.90 -1.16
N ILE A 34 8.27 15.76 -1.54
CA ILE A 34 7.86 15.53 -2.93
C ILE A 34 6.70 16.46 -3.31
N VAL A 35 5.76 16.67 -2.41
CA VAL A 35 4.59 17.52 -2.65
C VAL A 35 5.00 18.98 -2.76
N SER A 36 5.90 19.47 -1.91
CA SER A 36 6.34 20.86 -1.88
C SER A 36 7.46 21.17 -2.89
N GLY A 37 8.45 20.29 -3.01
CA GLY A 37 9.67 20.55 -3.79
C GLY A 37 9.80 19.78 -5.11
N GLY A 38 8.90 18.84 -5.39
CA GLY A 38 8.89 18.04 -6.63
C GLY A 38 9.90 16.91 -6.70
N LEU A 39 10.87 16.84 -5.77
CA LEU A 39 11.89 15.79 -5.70
C LEU A 39 11.97 15.27 -4.29
N SER A 40 12.22 13.98 -4.14
CA SER A 40 12.41 13.36 -2.84
C SER A 40 13.82 13.63 -2.29
N LYS A 41 14.18 14.88 -2.19
CA LYS A 41 15.37 15.27 -1.45
C LYS A 41 14.95 15.46 0.00
N GLY A 42 14.98 14.41 0.76
CA GLY A 42 14.65 14.42 2.17
C GLY A 42 15.87 14.08 3.01
N TRP A 43 15.93 14.71 4.15
CA TRP A 43 16.82 14.33 5.21
C TRP A 43 16.18 13.16 5.97
N PHE A 44 16.90 12.03 6.06
CA PHE A 44 16.47 10.88 6.85
C PHE A 44 17.53 10.56 7.89
N GLY A 45 17.15 10.61 9.15
CA GLY A 45 17.92 10.02 10.21
C GLY A 45 17.43 8.61 10.51
N TYR A 46 18.22 7.60 10.33
CA TYR A 46 18.01 6.32 10.98
C TYR A 46 18.68 6.41 12.35
N ASN A 47 17.92 6.14 13.42
CA ASN A 47 18.34 6.32 14.81
C ASN A 47 18.84 7.72 15.17
N GLU A 48 18.37 8.76 14.50
CA GLU A 48 18.70 10.17 14.80
C GLU A 48 20.20 10.53 14.71
N MET A 49 21.05 9.59 14.31
CA MET A 49 22.51 9.78 14.35
C MET A 49 23.12 10.25 13.03
N HIS A 50 22.53 9.90 11.88
CA HIS A 50 23.06 10.29 10.57
C HIS A 50 21.95 10.73 9.65
N GLY A 51 22.10 11.91 9.04
CA GLY A 51 21.22 12.40 8.00
C GLY A 51 21.75 12.01 6.62
N ASN A 52 20.97 11.24 5.86
CA ASN A 52 21.29 10.89 4.49
C ASN A 52 20.38 11.64 3.53
N ILE A 53 20.98 12.23 2.49
CA ILE A 53 20.25 12.88 1.41
C ILE A 53 20.13 11.90 0.25
N TYR A 54 19.12 11.02 0.33
CA TYR A 54 18.81 10.08 -0.73
C TYR A 54 17.40 10.28 -1.26
N PRO A 55 17.12 9.80 -2.48
CA PRO A 55 15.78 9.94 -3.07
C PRO A 55 14.67 9.30 -2.23
N PHE A 56 14.92 8.11 -1.63
CA PHE A 56 13.96 7.40 -0.79
C PHE A 56 14.68 6.60 0.30
N ALA A 57 14.19 6.69 1.53
CA ALA A 57 14.80 6.02 2.66
C ALA A 57 14.41 4.55 2.80
N VAL A 58 13.21 4.14 2.40
CA VAL A 58 12.69 2.81 2.72
C VAL A 58 11.98 2.19 1.52
N TRP A 59 12.33 0.94 1.20
CA TRP A 59 11.68 0.03 0.28
C TRP A 59 11.60 0.52 -1.18
N SER A 60 10.64 1.37 -1.52
CA SER A 60 10.39 1.80 -2.90
C SER A 60 9.52 3.06 -2.91
N PRO A 61 9.73 4.00 -3.87
CA PRO A 61 8.85 5.14 -4.04
C PRO A 61 7.40 4.77 -4.32
N ALA A 62 7.15 3.57 -4.84
CA ALA A 62 5.79 3.09 -5.10
C ALA A 62 4.93 3.05 -3.81
N ILE A 63 5.56 2.85 -2.64
CA ILE A 63 4.84 2.82 -1.36
C ILE A 63 4.17 4.16 -1.04
N LEU A 64 4.78 5.27 -1.46
CA LEU A 64 4.32 6.62 -1.15
C LEU A 64 3.42 7.21 -2.25
N LEU A 65 3.37 6.59 -3.42
CA LEU A 65 2.65 7.14 -4.58
C LEU A 65 1.19 7.54 -4.29
N PRO A 66 0.36 6.74 -3.59
CA PRO A 66 -1.00 7.14 -3.28
C PRO A 66 -1.06 8.41 -2.42
N TRP A 67 -0.16 8.54 -1.45
CA TRP A 67 -0.09 9.73 -0.60
C TRP A 67 0.45 10.95 -1.33
N ILE A 68 1.42 10.76 -2.23
CA ILE A 68 1.92 11.85 -3.09
C ILE A 68 0.78 12.39 -3.96
N LEU A 69 0.00 11.52 -4.58
CA LEU A 69 -1.17 11.90 -5.37
C LEU A 69 -2.20 12.64 -4.50
N TRP A 70 -2.49 12.11 -3.32
CA TRP A 70 -3.37 12.79 -2.36
C TRP A 70 -2.86 14.19 -2.02
N GLY A 71 -1.58 14.30 -1.64
CA GLY A 71 -0.97 15.56 -1.25
C GLY A 71 -0.94 16.61 -2.36
N LYS A 72 -0.75 16.19 -3.62
CA LYS A 72 -0.80 17.09 -4.79
C LYS A 72 -2.22 17.61 -5.07
N ILE A 73 -3.27 16.87 -4.74
CA ILE A 73 -4.66 17.23 -5.01
C ILE A 73 -5.29 17.98 -3.83
N PHE A 74 -5.10 17.47 -2.61
CA PHE A 74 -5.82 17.94 -1.42
C PHE A 74 -4.94 18.67 -0.42
N GLY A 75 -3.62 18.75 -0.69
CA GLY A 75 -2.65 19.25 0.26
C GLY A 75 -2.12 18.15 1.19
N TRP A 76 -0.99 18.45 1.85
CA TRP A 76 -0.31 17.51 2.74
C TRP A 76 -0.06 18.17 4.09
N ASN A 77 -0.58 17.56 5.15
CA ASN A 77 -0.42 18.00 6.54
C ASN A 77 -0.38 16.78 7.46
N LEU A 78 -0.19 16.99 8.77
CA LEU A 78 -0.04 15.91 9.75
C LEU A 78 -1.22 14.93 9.82
N VAL A 79 -2.42 15.37 9.46
CA VAL A 79 -3.63 14.52 9.46
C VAL A 79 -3.82 13.78 8.13
N ALA A 80 -3.19 14.27 7.06
CA ALA A 80 -3.38 13.73 5.70
C ALA A 80 -3.09 12.22 5.57
N PRO A 81 -2.04 11.62 6.19
CA PRO A 81 -1.81 10.18 6.12
C PRO A 81 -3.00 9.37 6.61
N VAL A 82 -3.57 9.75 7.75
CA VAL A 82 -4.70 9.02 8.36
C VAL A 82 -5.98 9.23 7.56
N VAL A 83 -6.30 10.47 7.21
CA VAL A 83 -7.52 10.79 6.45
C VAL A 83 -7.50 10.11 5.08
N SER A 84 -6.39 10.19 4.36
CA SER A 84 -6.27 9.54 3.05
C SER A 84 -6.38 8.01 3.14
N SER A 85 -5.77 7.41 4.17
CA SER A 85 -5.86 5.97 4.44
C SER A 85 -7.30 5.53 4.71
N ILE A 86 -8.05 6.29 5.50
CA ILE A 86 -9.47 6.03 5.75
C ILE A 86 -10.26 6.14 4.43
N VAL A 87 -10.05 7.22 3.67
CA VAL A 87 -10.77 7.43 2.39
C VAL A 87 -10.46 6.31 1.39
N PHE A 88 -9.19 5.92 1.22
CA PHE A 88 -8.83 4.80 0.32
C PHE A 88 -9.50 3.48 0.74
N ASN A 89 -9.57 3.20 2.03
CA ASN A 89 -10.25 2.00 2.53
C ASN A 89 -11.76 2.08 2.33
N MET A 90 -12.40 3.22 2.58
CA MET A 90 -13.82 3.42 2.31
C MET A 90 -14.15 3.24 0.84
N VAL A 91 -13.33 3.82 -0.06
CA VAL A 91 -13.49 3.66 -1.52
C VAL A 91 -13.31 2.19 -1.91
N ALA A 92 -12.31 1.51 -1.38
CA ALA A 92 -12.09 0.08 -1.66
C ALA A 92 -13.28 -0.79 -1.20
N LEU A 93 -13.83 -0.52 -0.02
CA LEU A 93 -15.02 -1.21 0.50
C LEU A 93 -16.26 -0.90 -0.36
N ALA A 94 -16.45 0.34 -0.78
CA ALA A 94 -17.56 0.71 -1.65
C ALA A 94 -17.47 0.02 -3.02
N ILE A 95 -16.28 -0.01 -3.63
CA ILE A 95 -16.02 -0.74 -4.88
C ILE A 95 -16.27 -2.23 -4.67
N PHE A 96 -15.72 -2.83 -3.59
CA PHE A 96 -15.94 -4.24 -3.26
C PHE A 96 -17.44 -4.55 -3.16
N ALA A 97 -18.20 -3.76 -2.41
CA ALA A 97 -19.64 -3.92 -2.28
C ALA A 97 -20.37 -3.81 -3.62
N GLY A 98 -19.96 -2.85 -4.46
CA GLY A 98 -20.56 -2.63 -5.79
C GLY A 98 -20.33 -3.78 -6.77
N ILE A 99 -19.12 -4.38 -6.77
CA ILE A 99 -18.76 -5.43 -7.73
C ILE A 99 -19.13 -6.84 -7.24
N VAL A 100 -18.93 -7.12 -5.94
CA VAL A 100 -19.23 -8.44 -5.35
C VAL A 100 -20.71 -8.60 -5.05
N LYS A 101 -21.36 -7.51 -4.66
CA LYS A 101 -22.77 -7.45 -4.23
C LYS A 101 -23.05 -8.47 -3.13
N PRO A 102 -22.34 -8.40 -2.00
CA PRO A 102 -22.54 -9.31 -0.89
C PRO A 102 -23.92 -9.12 -0.28
N SER A 103 -24.51 -10.17 0.26
CA SER A 103 -25.71 -10.08 1.08
C SER A 103 -25.45 -9.26 2.36
N VAL A 104 -26.52 -8.81 3.02
CA VAL A 104 -26.40 -8.07 4.28
C VAL A 104 -25.62 -8.90 5.33
N LYS A 105 -25.90 -10.21 5.43
CA LYS A 105 -25.22 -11.11 6.38
C LYS A 105 -23.72 -11.21 6.09
N GLU A 106 -23.33 -11.38 4.81
CA GLU A 106 -21.93 -11.42 4.38
C GLU A 106 -21.23 -10.08 4.63
N SER A 107 -21.92 -8.97 4.37
CA SER A 107 -21.40 -7.62 4.62
C SER A 107 -21.13 -7.40 6.12
N VAL A 108 -22.09 -7.71 6.97
CA VAL A 108 -21.95 -7.59 8.43
C VAL A 108 -20.82 -8.49 8.94
N PHE A 109 -20.74 -9.71 8.46
CA PHE A 109 -19.67 -10.64 8.84
C PHE A 109 -18.31 -10.12 8.41
N PHE A 110 -18.17 -9.66 7.16
CA PHE A 110 -16.91 -9.13 6.64
C PHE A 110 -16.46 -7.86 7.37
N LEU A 111 -17.36 -6.91 7.59
CA LEU A 111 -17.05 -5.69 8.35
C LEU A 111 -16.73 -6.01 9.81
N GLY A 112 -17.42 -6.99 10.40
CA GLY A 112 -17.12 -7.50 11.74
C GLY A 112 -15.69 -8.08 11.82
N LEU A 113 -15.29 -8.88 10.84
CA LEU A 113 -13.91 -9.40 10.75
C LEU A 113 -12.88 -8.27 10.67
N LEU A 114 -13.12 -7.27 9.81
CA LEU A 114 -12.22 -6.11 9.70
C LEU A 114 -12.15 -5.31 11.01
N ALA A 115 -13.27 -5.16 11.71
CA ALA A 115 -13.33 -4.41 12.97
C ALA A 115 -12.57 -5.09 14.11
N VAL A 116 -12.58 -6.43 14.17
CA VAL A 116 -11.84 -7.20 15.19
C VAL A 116 -10.40 -7.50 14.78
N PHE A 117 -10.05 -7.33 13.51
CA PHE A 117 -8.69 -7.54 13.04
C PHE A 117 -7.81 -6.35 13.45
N VAL A 118 -7.16 -6.48 14.59
CA VAL A 118 -6.35 -5.43 15.22
C VAL A 118 -5.33 -4.78 14.27
N PRO A 119 -4.60 -5.52 13.41
CA PRO A 119 -3.70 -4.89 12.45
C PRO A 119 -4.42 -3.93 11.50
N TYR A 120 -5.62 -4.27 11.03
CA TYR A 120 -6.40 -3.40 10.15
C TYR A 120 -6.77 -2.08 10.84
N THR A 121 -7.39 -2.16 12.01
CA THR A 121 -7.84 -0.98 12.75
C THR A 121 -6.68 -0.12 13.21
N ARG A 122 -5.56 -0.74 13.60
CA ARG A 122 -4.35 -0.05 14.04
C ARG A 122 -3.71 0.73 12.88
N TYR A 123 -3.47 0.08 11.74
CA TYR A 123 -2.85 0.74 10.59
C TYR A 123 -3.75 1.78 9.92
N LEU A 124 -5.07 1.60 10.01
CA LEU A 124 -6.02 2.60 9.50
C LEU A 124 -5.94 3.94 10.23
N LEU A 125 -5.54 3.93 11.50
CA LEU A 125 -5.51 5.10 12.38
C LEU A 125 -4.09 5.61 12.68
N CYS A 126 -3.11 5.17 11.92
CA CYS A 126 -1.73 5.61 12.05
C CYS A 126 -1.16 6.13 10.73
N GLY A 127 0.01 6.78 10.79
CA GLY A 127 0.71 7.34 9.63
C GLY A 127 1.53 6.33 8.83
N MET A 128 1.11 5.06 8.84
CA MET A 128 1.80 3.99 8.13
C MET A 128 1.10 3.65 6.80
N PRO A 129 1.84 3.41 5.70
CA PRO A 129 1.25 3.14 4.39
C PRO A 129 0.58 1.77 4.28
N GLU A 130 0.71 0.91 5.27
CA GLU A 130 0.09 -0.42 5.32
C GLU A 130 -1.43 -0.38 5.13
N ALA A 131 -2.09 0.68 5.60
CA ALA A 131 -3.53 0.87 5.39
C ALA A 131 -3.91 0.94 3.90
N ILE A 132 -3.05 1.49 3.04
CA ILE A 132 -3.26 1.54 1.59
C ILE A 132 -3.22 0.12 1.00
N TYR A 133 -2.30 -0.71 1.49
CA TYR A 133 -2.19 -2.10 1.02
C TYR A 133 -3.35 -2.96 1.48
N MET A 134 -3.93 -2.65 2.63
CA MET A 134 -5.18 -3.28 3.06
C MET A 134 -6.33 -2.92 2.13
N ALA A 135 -6.43 -1.66 1.71
CA ALA A 135 -7.39 -1.25 0.68
C ALA A 135 -7.17 -2.00 -0.66
N LEU A 136 -5.92 -2.12 -1.11
CA LEU A 136 -5.58 -2.92 -2.29
C LEU A 136 -5.93 -4.41 -2.10
N GLY A 137 -5.74 -4.97 -0.91
CA GLY A 137 -6.15 -6.33 -0.57
C GLY A 137 -7.66 -6.55 -0.68
N ILE A 138 -8.46 -5.59 -0.21
CA ILE A 138 -9.91 -5.61 -0.34
C ILE A 138 -10.32 -5.60 -1.82
N LEU A 139 -9.71 -4.73 -2.63
CA LEU A 139 -9.96 -4.67 -4.08
C LEU A 139 -9.52 -5.95 -4.78
N PHE A 140 -8.34 -6.48 -4.47
CA PHE A 140 -7.83 -7.74 -5.00
C PHE A 140 -8.77 -8.90 -4.71
N MET A 141 -9.25 -9.01 -3.47
CA MET A 141 -10.21 -10.03 -3.07
C MET A 141 -11.53 -9.89 -3.84
N GLY A 142 -12.08 -8.69 -3.93
CA GLY A 142 -13.32 -8.43 -4.67
C GLY A 142 -13.21 -8.79 -6.15
N LEU A 143 -12.14 -8.38 -6.81
CA LEU A 143 -11.87 -8.72 -8.21
C LEU A 143 -11.64 -10.22 -8.40
N SER A 144 -10.96 -10.89 -7.48
CA SER A 144 -10.76 -12.35 -7.52
C SER A 144 -12.09 -13.10 -7.44
N ILE A 145 -12.99 -12.69 -6.53
CA ILE A 145 -14.35 -13.26 -6.43
C ILE A 145 -15.11 -13.05 -7.74
N CYS A 146 -15.08 -11.84 -8.29
CA CYS A 146 -15.73 -11.54 -9.56
C CYS A 146 -15.16 -12.38 -10.72
N TYR A 147 -13.84 -12.54 -10.78
CA TYR A 147 -13.18 -13.36 -11.77
C TYR A 147 -13.58 -14.85 -11.64
N CYS A 148 -13.65 -15.38 -10.44
CA CYS A 148 -14.11 -16.75 -10.21
C CYS A 148 -15.57 -16.96 -10.65
N ARG A 149 -16.44 -15.96 -10.46
CA ARG A 149 -17.84 -16.03 -10.90
C ARG A 149 -17.98 -15.93 -12.43
N LYS A 150 -17.25 -14.99 -13.03
CA LYS A 150 -17.28 -14.74 -14.48
C LYS A 150 -15.89 -14.32 -14.94
N PRO A 151 -15.09 -15.24 -15.49
CA PRO A 151 -13.76 -14.92 -15.98
C PRO A 151 -13.78 -13.88 -17.11
N ASP A 152 -13.26 -12.69 -16.82
CA ASP A 152 -13.17 -11.56 -17.75
C ASP A 152 -11.73 -11.10 -17.89
N ARG A 153 -11.32 -10.75 -19.14
CA ARG A 153 -9.97 -10.28 -19.44
C ARG A 153 -9.62 -8.98 -18.69
N LYS A 154 -10.60 -8.07 -18.58
CA LYS A 154 -10.38 -6.77 -17.92
C LYS A 154 -10.10 -6.98 -16.43
N ILE A 155 -10.89 -7.84 -15.77
CA ILE A 155 -10.68 -8.18 -14.36
C ILE A 155 -9.28 -8.78 -14.16
N LEU A 156 -8.85 -9.67 -15.04
CA LEU A 156 -7.51 -10.27 -14.96
C LEU A 156 -6.40 -9.23 -15.12
N ILE A 157 -6.55 -8.26 -16.01
CA ILE A 157 -5.59 -7.14 -16.18
C ILE A 157 -5.53 -6.32 -14.89
N PHE A 158 -6.66 -5.98 -14.27
CA PHE A 158 -6.67 -5.24 -13.00
C PHE A 158 -6.04 -6.03 -11.87
N LEU A 159 -6.27 -7.35 -11.78
CA LEU A 159 -5.60 -8.21 -10.80
C LEU A 159 -4.08 -8.18 -10.96
N PHE A 160 -3.57 -8.32 -12.19
CA PHE A 160 -2.13 -8.18 -12.46
C PHE A 160 -1.62 -6.80 -12.07
N ALA A 161 -2.33 -5.73 -12.45
CA ALA A 161 -1.92 -4.36 -12.14
C ALA A 161 -1.83 -4.11 -10.61
N ILE A 162 -2.81 -4.59 -9.83
CA ILE A 162 -2.79 -4.48 -8.37
C ILE A 162 -1.59 -5.24 -7.79
N VAL A 163 -1.37 -6.50 -8.21
CA VAL A 163 -0.27 -7.30 -7.67
C VAL A 163 1.09 -6.71 -8.07
N MET A 164 1.26 -6.27 -9.32
CA MET A 164 2.48 -5.61 -9.78
C MET A 164 2.75 -4.36 -8.94
N PHE A 165 1.78 -3.45 -8.82
CA PHE A 165 1.93 -2.22 -8.04
C PHE A 165 2.25 -2.52 -6.57
N ALA A 166 1.50 -3.42 -5.94
CA ALA A 166 1.69 -3.78 -4.55
C ALA A 166 3.05 -4.47 -4.31
N THR A 167 3.54 -5.28 -5.27
CA THR A 167 4.86 -5.91 -5.21
C THR A 167 5.98 -4.89 -5.34
N LEU A 168 5.84 -3.89 -6.23
CA LEU A 168 6.81 -2.80 -6.36
C LEU A 168 6.94 -2.00 -5.06
N ALA A 169 5.87 -1.91 -4.30
CA ALA A 169 5.86 -1.22 -3.03
C ALA A 169 6.34 -2.10 -1.86
N ARG A 170 5.89 -3.36 -1.84
CA ARG A 170 6.22 -4.36 -0.81
C ARG A 170 6.42 -5.73 -1.45
N PRO A 171 7.66 -6.24 -1.54
CA PRO A 171 7.98 -7.47 -2.29
C PRO A 171 7.18 -8.70 -1.89
N TYR A 172 6.73 -8.83 -0.64
CA TYR A 172 5.95 -9.98 -0.19
C TYR A 172 4.60 -10.13 -0.90
N TRP A 173 4.06 -9.05 -1.52
CA TRP A 173 2.89 -9.13 -2.38
C TRP A 173 3.13 -9.97 -3.63
N GLY A 174 4.39 -10.20 -3.98
CA GLY A 174 4.78 -11.08 -5.09
C GLY A 174 4.22 -12.51 -4.98
N LEU A 175 3.91 -12.97 -3.78
CA LEU A 175 3.25 -14.27 -3.58
C LEU A 175 1.87 -14.34 -4.27
N PHE A 176 1.16 -13.22 -4.38
CA PHE A 176 -0.14 -13.17 -5.06
C PHE A 176 -0.03 -13.30 -6.58
N PHE A 177 1.17 -13.19 -7.17
CA PHE A 177 1.37 -13.55 -8.58
C PHE A 177 1.00 -14.99 -8.85
N LEU A 178 1.28 -15.92 -7.94
CA LEU A 178 0.93 -17.33 -8.11
C LEU A 178 -0.58 -17.50 -8.33
N TRP A 179 -1.39 -16.74 -7.59
CA TRP A 179 -2.85 -16.77 -7.70
C TRP A 179 -3.34 -16.21 -9.05
N VAL A 180 -2.86 -15.03 -9.43
CA VAL A 180 -3.27 -14.39 -10.69
C VAL A 180 -2.73 -15.14 -11.91
N TRP A 181 -1.52 -15.67 -11.81
CA TRP A 181 -0.91 -16.49 -12.83
C TRP A 181 -1.71 -17.78 -13.05
N TRP A 182 -2.13 -18.45 -11.99
CA TRP A 182 -3.01 -19.61 -12.08
C TRP A 182 -4.33 -19.28 -12.80
N PHE A 183 -4.96 -18.14 -12.51
CA PHE A 183 -6.12 -17.67 -13.27
C PHE A 183 -5.83 -17.50 -14.76
N ALA A 184 -4.70 -16.88 -15.09
CA ALA A 184 -4.28 -16.65 -16.47
C ALA A 184 -4.04 -17.99 -17.22
N VAL A 185 -3.34 -18.93 -16.59
CA VAL A 185 -3.07 -20.26 -17.18
C VAL A 185 -4.36 -21.02 -17.39
N ARG A 186 -5.28 -21.04 -16.41
CA ARG A 186 -6.58 -21.73 -16.57
C ARG A 186 -7.43 -21.17 -17.70
N LYS A 187 -7.33 -19.86 -17.96
CA LYS A 187 -8.13 -19.19 -18.99
C LYS A 187 -7.47 -19.25 -20.38
N TYR A 188 -6.15 -19.10 -20.46
CA TYR A 188 -5.42 -18.87 -21.71
C TYR A 188 -4.32 -19.91 -21.98
N ASN A 189 -4.25 -20.97 -21.18
CA ASN A 189 -3.26 -22.05 -21.30
C ASN A 189 -1.82 -21.50 -21.36
N TRP A 190 -1.02 -21.91 -22.36
CA TRP A 190 0.37 -21.49 -22.51
C TRP A 190 0.55 -19.98 -22.69
N ARG A 191 -0.43 -19.27 -23.31
CA ARG A 191 -0.39 -17.80 -23.41
C ARG A 191 -0.53 -17.14 -22.05
N GLY A 192 -1.39 -17.69 -21.20
CA GLY A 192 -1.51 -17.25 -19.79
C GLY A 192 -0.24 -17.50 -19.00
N PHE A 193 0.46 -18.62 -19.27
CA PHE A 193 1.74 -18.90 -18.65
C PHE A 193 2.80 -17.85 -19.03
N ILE A 194 2.95 -17.54 -20.33
CA ILE A 194 3.90 -16.53 -20.81
C ILE A 194 3.55 -15.14 -20.24
N LEU A 195 2.27 -14.77 -20.22
CA LEU A 195 1.84 -13.48 -19.66
C LEU A 195 2.22 -13.35 -18.17
N GLY A 196 1.97 -14.40 -17.39
CA GLY A 196 2.34 -14.41 -15.97
C GLY A 196 3.85 -14.33 -15.76
N LEU A 197 4.62 -15.12 -16.52
CA LEU A 197 6.08 -15.08 -16.48
C LEU A 197 6.63 -13.70 -16.83
N PHE A 198 6.13 -13.09 -17.90
CA PHE A 198 6.51 -11.74 -18.29
C PHE A 198 6.19 -10.70 -17.21
N ALA A 199 5.00 -10.78 -16.60
CA ALA A 199 4.60 -9.87 -15.54
C ALA A 199 5.52 -9.98 -14.32
N VAL A 200 5.90 -11.21 -13.93
CA VAL A 200 6.84 -11.43 -12.82
C VAL A 200 8.22 -10.86 -13.16
N ILE A 201 8.78 -11.20 -14.32
CA ILE A 201 10.11 -10.74 -14.77
C ILE A 201 10.12 -9.22 -14.87
N ALA A 202 9.11 -8.60 -15.47
CA ALA A 202 8.99 -7.15 -15.56
C ALA A 202 8.93 -6.50 -14.17
N THR A 203 8.14 -7.05 -13.25
CA THR A 203 8.02 -6.50 -11.90
C THR A 203 9.32 -6.61 -11.12
N VAL A 204 9.99 -7.77 -11.18
CA VAL A 204 11.29 -7.98 -10.52
C VAL A 204 12.35 -7.06 -11.13
N GLY A 205 12.39 -6.92 -12.46
CA GLY A 205 13.31 -6.01 -13.14
C GLY A 205 13.10 -4.55 -12.76
N ILE A 206 11.85 -4.10 -12.74
CA ILE A 206 11.50 -2.74 -12.31
C ILE A 206 11.86 -2.54 -10.82
N TYR A 207 11.55 -3.50 -9.96
CA TYR A 207 11.89 -3.43 -8.54
C TYR A 207 13.40 -3.35 -8.32
N ALA A 208 14.18 -4.19 -9.00
CA ALA A 208 15.64 -4.18 -8.93
C ALA A 208 16.21 -2.83 -9.41
N TRP A 209 15.69 -2.30 -10.52
CA TRP A 209 16.08 -0.98 -11.03
C TRP A 209 15.76 0.13 -10.01
N ILE A 210 14.55 0.15 -9.44
CA ILE A 210 14.15 1.13 -8.41
C ILE A 210 15.05 1.00 -7.18
N SER A 211 15.30 -0.23 -6.71
CA SER A 211 16.14 -0.49 -5.55
C SER A 211 17.57 0.03 -5.73
N GLN A 212 18.13 -0.11 -6.93
CA GLN A 212 19.49 0.34 -7.22
C GLN A 212 19.59 1.85 -7.47
N THR A 213 18.55 2.46 -8.02
CA THR A 213 18.62 3.87 -8.47
C THR A 213 17.94 4.86 -7.54
N CYS A 214 16.93 4.41 -6.81
CA CYS A 214 16.04 5.29 -6.05
C CYS A 214 16.07 5.05 -4.54
N THR A 215 16.65 3.94 -4.06
CA THR A 215 16.61 3.59 -2.64
C THR A 215 17.97 3.84 -1.98
N ALA A 216 17.97 4.39 -0.78
CA ALA A 216 19.17 4.53 0.02
C ALA A 216 19.71 3.14 0.40
N PRO A 217 21.04 2.93 0.40
CA PRO A 217 21.61 1.70 0.90
C PRO A 217 21.35 1.61 2.41
N TYR A 218 20.52 0.66 2.79
CA TYR A 218 20.00 0.51 4.16
C TYR A 218 21.04 0.01 5.17
N LEU A 219 22.20 -0.49 4.73
CA LEU A 219 23.13 -1.23 5.59
C LEU A 219 24.62 -0.91 5.40
N GLU A 220 25.01 -0.03 4.48
CA GLU A 220 26.45 0.18 4.24
C GLU A 220 27.15 1.09 5.26
N GLU A 221 26.43 1.86 6.06
CA GLU A 221 27.04 2.82 6.98
C GLU A 221 27.33 2.28 8.38
N SER A 222 26.83 1.11 8.74
CA SER A 222 27.11 0.49 10.06
C SER A 222 28.47 -0.19 10.14
N VAL A 223 29.24 -0.25 9.05
CA VAL A 223 30.53 -0.97 8.97
C VAL A 223 31.74 -0.02 8.88
N GLN A 224 31.53 1.28 8.83
CA GLN A 224 32.64 2.26 8.68
C GLN A 224 32.94 3.07 9.95
N THR A 225 32.65 2.54 11.12
CA THR A 225 33.18 3.09 12.38
C THR A 225 34.20 2.17 13.04
#